data_4ada90d24f7de420425ee9a24d367ef2
#
_entry.id   4ada90d24f7de420425ee9a24d367ef2
#
_cell.length_a   1.000
_cell.length_b   1.000
_cell.length_c   1.000
_cell.angle_alpha   90.00
_cell.angle_beta   90.00
_cell.angle_gamma   90.00
#
_symmetry.space_group_name_H-M   'P 1'
#
loop_
_entity.id
_entity.type
_entity.pdbx_description
1 polymer ?
#
loop_
_entity_poly.entity_id
_entity_poly.type
_entity_poly.pdbx_seq_one_letter_code
_entity_poly.pdbx_strand_id
1 'polypeptide(L)'
;MAVTERFVGQPVLRKEDAPLLQGQGSFVDNMSIAGMVHMAIVRSPFAHARVVKVDVSKALEMPGVIAAWSATDLTDEWAGPLPMVWPITEDIKTSDHWPLSKDKGRRQGEGVAVGFGEARGLADDGAEAVDVEYDALPAVLDIEDAVRDGAPLVHDELGTNAVVHWSHGGGGDQSLFESAPVKLKLRYEAPRTTPSAIEPRGALASPVPSLGEYRGKLTASGTV
;
A
#
# COMPACT_ATOMS: atom_id res chain seq x y z
N MET A 1 -11.29 47.41 -21.23
CA MET A 1 -10.28 46.77 -20.36
C MET A 1 -10.90 45.53 -19.79
N ALA A 2 -10.40 44.35 -20.12
CA ALA A 2 -10.89 43.14 -19.52
C ALA A 2 -10.43 43.09 -18.06
N VAL A 3 -11.40 43.11 -17.15
CA VAL A 3 -11.14 42.88 -15.72
C VAL A 3 -10.68 41.43 -15.60
N THR A 4 -9.40 41.21 -15.40
CA THR A 4 -8.87 39.91 -15.05
C THR A 4 -9.35 39.62 -13.63
N GLU A 5 -10.38 38.78 -13.49
CA GLU A 5 -10.81 38.31 -12.18
C GLU A 5 -9.63 37.61 -11.50
N ARG A 6 -9.21 38.16 -10.38
CA ARG A 6 -8.14 37.52 -9.56
C ARG A 6 -8.79 36.43 -8.73
N PHE A 7 -8.43 35.18 -8.98
CA PHE A 7 -8.91 34.02 -8.20
C PHE A 7 -8.22 33.88 -6.84
N VAL A 8 -7.01 34.44 -6.72
CA VAL A 8 -6.25 34.39 -5.45
C VAL A 8 -6.98 35.16 -4.37
N GLY A 9 -7.30 34.49 -3.25
CA GLY A 9 -8.05 35.05 -2.12
C GLY A 9 -9.57 35.03 -2.29
N GLN A 10 -10.10 34.47 -3.37
CA GLN A 10 -11.55 34.31 -3.56
C GLN A 10 -11.99 32.89 -3.13
N PRO A 11 -13.20 32.73 -2.55
CA PRO A 11 -13.78 31.45 -2.21
C PRO A 11 -14.29 30.76 -3.48
N VAL A 12 -13.35 30.20 -4.27
CA VAL A 12 -13.70 29.48 -5.50
C VAL A 12 -14.23 28.10 -5.13
N LEU A 13 -15.46 27.80 -5.54
CA LEU A 13 -16.09 26.50 -5.34
C LEU A 13 -15.47 25.46 -6.28
N ARG A 14 -15.28 24.24 -5.78
CA ARG A 14 -14.85 23.11 -6.61
C ARG A 14 -16.00 22.70 -7.52
N LYS A 15 -15.68 22.33 -8.75
CA LYS A 15 -16.68 21.89 -9.74
C LYS A 15 -17.35 20.58 -9.33
N GLU A 16 -16.63 19.77 -8.59
CA GLU A 16 -17.06 18.45 -8.13
C GLU A 16 -18.00 18.49 -6.93
N ASP A 17 -18.09 19.61 -6.20
CA ASP A 17 -18.90 19.71 -4.97
C ASP A 17 -20.39 19.48 -5.24
N ALA A 18 -20.91 20.06 -6.32
CA ALA A 18 -22.35 19.96 -6.64
C ALA A 18 -22.80 18.51 -6.90
N PRO A 19 -22.16 17.72 -7.78
CA PRO A 19 -22.52 16.32 -8.00
C PRO A 19 -22.26 15.45 -6.77
N LEU A 20 -21.18 15.69 -5.99
CA LEU A 20 -20.90 14.94 -4.79
C LEU A 20 -21.97 15.14 -3.72
N LEU A 21 -22.43 16.36 -3.50
CA LEU A 21 -23.50 16.67 -2.55
C LEU A 21 -24.86 16.09 -2.95
N GLN A 22 -25.07 15.82 -4.23
CA GLN A 22 -26.28 15.21 -4.76
C GLN A 22 -26.22 13.68 -4.87
N GLY A 23 -25.14 13.05 -4.39
CA GLY A 23 -24.95 11.60 -4.53
C GLY A 23 -24.68 11.12 -5.96
N GLN A 24 -24.27 12.02 -6.85
CA GLN A 24 -23.97 11.73 -8.26
C GLN A 24 -22.47 11.47 -8.51
N GLY A 25 -21.69 11.37 -7.45
CA GLY A 25 -20.28 11.00 -7.53
C GLY A 25 -20.13 9.60 -8.16
N SER A 26 -19.21 9.46 -9.10
CA SER A 26 -18.88 8.17 -9.72
C SER A 26 -17.46 7.79 -9.32
N PHE A 27 -17.35 6.89 -8.36
CA PHE A 27 -16.10 6.33 -7.87
C PHE A 27 -15.92 4.89 -8.35
N VAL A 28 -14.69 4.37 -8.27
CA VAL A 28 -14.42 2.95 -8.62
C VAL A 28 -15.34 2.01 -7.85
N ASP A 29 -15.61 2.31 -6.59
CA ASP A 29 -16.46 1.51 -5.71
C ASP A 29 -17.95 1.48 -6.12
N ASN A 30 -18.39 2.42 -6.94
CA ASN A 30 -19.75 2.48 -7.50
C ASN A 30 -19.87 1.76 -8.85
N MET A 31 -18.76 1.33 -9.45
CA MET A 31 -18.79 0.64 -10.73
C MET A 31 -19.37 -0.75 -10.59
N SER A 32 -20.22 -1.14 -11.52
CA SER A 32 -20.78 -2.49 -11.62
C SER A 32 -20.73 -2.94 -13.07
N ILE A 33 -20.11 -4.08 -13.30
CA ILE A 33 -19.96 -4.69 -14.62
C ILE A 33 -20.54 -6.10 -14.55
N ALA A 34 -21.24 -6.52 -15.60
CA ALA A 34 -21.79 -7.87 -15.65
C ALA A 34 -20.68 -8.93 -15.51
N GLY A 35 -20.88 -9.88 -14.59
CA GLY A 35 -19.89 -10.90 -14.27
C GLY A 35 -18.73 -10.42 -13.38
N MET A 36 -18.82 -9.22 -12.79
CA MET A 36 -17.84 -8.74 -11.84
C MET A 36 -17.82 -9.60 -10.59
N VAL A 37 -16.62 -9.90 -10.11
CA VAL A 37 -16.37 -10.53 -8.81
C VAL A 37 -15.72 -9.53 -7.86
N HIS A 38 -15.89 -9.75 -6.58
CA HIS A 38 -15.31 -8.90 -5.54
C HIS A 38 -14.14 -9.61 -4.88
N MET A 39 -13.11 -8.86 -4.55
CA MET A 39 -11.92 -9.36 -3.88
C MET A 39 -11.83 -8.76 -2.48
N ALA A 40 -11.64 -9.60 -1.48
CA ALA A 40 -11.28 -9.20 -0.12
C ALA A 40 -9.87 -9.67 0.23
N ILE A 41 -9.14 -8.87 0.99
CA ILE A 41 -7.75 -9.15 1.35
C ILE A 41 -7.68 -9.52 2.82
N VAL A 42 -7.15 -10.70 3.11
CA VAL A 42 -6.79 -11.12 4.47
C VAL A 42 -5.54 -10.37 4.88
N ARG A 43 -5.62 -9.61 5.97
CA ARG A 43 -4.54 -8.74 6.41
C ARG A 43 -3.92 -9.19 7.72
N SER A 44 -2.59 -9.12 7.80
CA SER A 44 -1.88 -9.42 9.05
C SER A 44 -2.28 -8.45 10.18
N PRO A 45 -2.66 -8.96 11.35
CA PRO A 45 -2.90 -8.15 12.54
C PRO A 45 -1.59 -7.76 13.26
N PHE A 46 -0.46 -8.36 12.89
CA PHE A 46 0.83 -8.14 13.53
C PHE A 46 1.65 -7.06 12.83
N ALA A 47 2.40 -6.30 13.61
CA ALA A 47 3.36 -5.34 13.10
C ALA A 47 4.57 -6.04 12.44
N HIS A 48 4.98 -7.20 12.96
CA HIS A 48 6.05 -8.01 12.41
C HIS A 48 5.84 -9.46 12.85
N ALA A 49 5.68 -10.37 11.90
CA ALA A 49 5.47 -11.79 12.19
C ALA A 49 5.86 -12.66 10.99
N ARG A 50 6.29 -13.88 11.26
CA ARG A 50 6.36 -14.93 10.23
C ARG A 50 4.94 -15.41 9.92
N VAL A 51 4.69 -15.66 8.65
CA VAL A 51 3.48 -16.35 8.18
C VAL A 51 3.85 -17.83 8.13
N VAL A 52 3.42 -18.60 9.13
CA VAL A 52 3.79 -20.01 9.27
C VAL A 52 2.94 -20.87 8.34
N LYS A 53 1.62 -20.59 8.32
CA LYS A 53 0.67 -21.34 7.49
C LYS A 53 -0.48 -20.43 7.10
N VAL A 54 -0.97 -20.57 5.88
CA VAL A 54 -2.24 -20.01 5.41
C VAL A 54 -3.12 -21.16 4.94
N ASP A 55 -4.31 -21.28 5.51
CA ASP A 55 -5.26 -22.34 5.18
C ASP A 55 -6.54 -21.70 4.62
N VAL A 56 -6.75 -21.84 3.34
CA VAL A 56 -7.90 -21.28 2.61
C VAL A 56 -9.06 -22.27 2.44
N SER A 57 -8.93 -23.50 2.97
CA SER A 57 -9.88 -24.58 2.71
C SER A 57 -11.30 -24.26 3.17
N LYS A 58 -11.46 -23.65 4.35
CA LYS A 58 -12.77 -23.25 4.86
C LYS A 58 -13.44 -22.17 4.02
N ALA A 59 -12.63 -21.23 3.49
CA ALA A 59 -13.15 -20.20 2.60
C ALA A 59 -13.72 -20.80 1.31
N LEU A 60 -13.04 -21.80 0.75
CA LEU A 60 -13.47 -22.47 -0.50
C LEU A 60 -14.74 -23.32 -0.33
N GLU A 61 -15.09 -23.70 0.90
CA GLU A 61 -16.34 -24.43 1.21
C GLU A 61 -17.56 -23.52 1.32
N MET A 62 -17.35 -22.18 1.38
CA MET A 62 -18.44 -21.22 1.60
C MET A 62 -19.23 -20.96 0.32
N PRO A 63 -20.57 -20.97 0.38
CA PRO A 63 -21.42 -20.66 -0.77
C PRO A 63 -21.16 -19.23 -1.28
N GLY A 64 -20.95 -19.09 -2.61
CA GLY A 64 -20.70 -17.81 -3.25
C GLY A 64 -19.26 -17.30 -3.18
N VAL A 65 -18.36 -18.02 -2.51
CA VAL A 65 -16.92 -17.85 -2.63
C VAL A 65 -16.45 -18.59 -3.89
N ILE A 66 -15.80 -17.86 -4.78
CA ILE A 66 -15.37 -18.36 -6.10
C ILE A 66 -13.95 -18.93 -6.02
N ALA A 67 -13.08 -18.25 -5.27
CA ALA A 67 -11.69 -18.62 -5.09
C ALA A 67 -11.13 -18.00 -3.80
N ALA A 68 -10.10 -18.64 -3.26
CA ALA A 68 -9.27 -18.08 -2.19
C ALA A 68 -7.83 -18.56 -2.39
N TRP A 69 -6.87 -17.64 -2.28
CA TRP A 69 -5.48 -17.90 -2.56
C TRP A 69 -4.55 -17.25 -1.54
N SER A 70 -3.51 -17.98 -1.17
CA SER A 70 -2.37 -17.47 -0.43
C SER A 70 -1.27 -16.99 -1.39
N ALA A 71 -0.21 -16.42 -0.84
CA ALA A 71 0.98 -16.08 -1.62
C ALA A 71 1.63 -17.30 -2.27
N THR A 72 1.56 -18.47 -1.62
CA THR A 72 2.15 -19.71 -2.14
C THR A 72 1.42 -20.18 -3.40
N ASP A 73 0.09 -20.06 -3.41
CA ASP A 73 -0.74 -20.48 -4.55
C ASP A 73 -0.47 -19.62 -5.80
N LEU A 74 -0.04 -18.38 -5.61
CA LEU A 74 0.15 -17.39 -6.68
C LEU A 74 1.62 -17.17 -7.07
N THR A 75 2.57 -17.83 -6.42
CA THR A 75 4.00 -17.54 -6.61
C THR A 75 4.44 -17.70 -8.06
N ASP A 76 3.96 -18.71 -8.76
CA ASP A 76 4.35 -19.00 -10.15
C ASP A 76 3.58 -18.14 -11.18
N GLU A 77 2.50 -17.46 -10.73
CA GLU A 77 1.70 -16.57 -11.57
C GLU A 77 2.25 -15.15 -11.61
N TRP A 78 3.13 -14.79 -10.67
CA TRP A 78 3.67 -13.43 -10.59
C TRP A 78 4.91 -13.26 -11.47
N ALA A 79 4.89 -12.26 -12.33
CA ALA A 79 6.04 -11.91 -13.17
C ALA A 79 7.26 -11.38 -12.36
N GLY A 80 7.03 -10.91 -11.15
CA GLY A 80 8.06 -10.37 -10.26
C GLY A 80 7.48 -9.56 -9.10
N PRO A 81 8.33 -9.04 -8.22
CA PRO A 81 7.91 -8.17 -7.13
C PRO A 81 7.39 -6.83 -7.66
N LEU A 82 6.58 -6.16 -6.84
CA LEU A 82 6.10 -4.81 -7.12
C LEU A 82 7.27 -3.82 -7.09
N PRO A 83 7.33 -2.86 -8.04
CA PRO A 83 8.34 -1.81 -7.99
C PRO A 83 8.07 -0.90 -6.78
N MET A 84 9.04 -0.83 -5.85
CA MET A 84 8.86 -0.10 -4.59
C MET A 84 9.38 1.32 -4.63
N VAL A 85 10.54 1.52 -5.23
CA VAL A 85 11.25 2.80 -5.19
C VAL A 85 11.92 3.06 -6.52
N TRP A 86 11.84 4.32 -6.97
CA TRP A 86 12.70 4.79 -8.03
C TRP A 86 14.13 4.90 -7.47
N PRO A 87 15.16 4.39 -8.14
CA PRO A 87 16.55 4.49 -7.67
C PRO A 87 17.00 5.95 -7.66
N ILE A 88 16.97 6.58 -6.48
CA ILE A 88 17.33 7.98 -6.28
C ILE A 88 18.84 8.13 -6.10
N THR A 89 19.47 7.14 -5.46
CA THR A 89 20.92 7.09 -5.20
C THR A 89 21.46 5.72 -5.58
N GLU A 90 22.76 5.60 -5.79
CA GLU A 90 23.42 4.34 -6.14
C GLU A 90 23.44 3.35 -4.96
N ASP A 91 23.36 3.85 -3.73
CA ASP A 91 23.42 3.07 -2.50
C ASP A 91 22.04 2.65 -1.95
N ILE A 92 20.95 3.02 -2.65
CA ILE A 92 19.61 2.65 -2.21
C ILE A 92 19.44 1.14 -2.16
N LYS A 93 18.98 0.66 -1.02
CA LYS A 93 18.67 -0.76 -0.80
C LYS A 93 17.17 -0.96 -0.92
N THR A 94 16.77 -1.89 -1.74
CA THR A 94 15.36 -2.27 -1.92
C THR A 94 15.18 -3.74 -1.62
N SER A 95 14.09 -4.08 -0.95
CA SER A 95 13.65 -5.45 -0.77
C SER A 95 12.57 -5.78 -1.78
N ASP A 96 12.39 -7.05 -2.06
CA ASP A 96 11.27 -7.52 -2.85
C ASP A 96 9.95 -7.30 -2.10
N HIS A 97 9.02 -6.60 -2.74
CA HIS A 97 7.68 -6.41 -2.23
C HIS A 97 6.67 -7.17 -3.10
N TRP A 98 6.14 -8.22 -2.56
CA TRP A 98 5.16 -9.05 -3.25
C TRP A 98 3.73 -8.58 -2.95
N PRO A 99 2.75 -8.80 -3.85
CA PRO A 99 1.35 -8.44 -3.61
C PRO A 99 0.76 -9.04 -2.34
N LEU A 100 1.20 -10.24 -1.97
CA LEU A 100 0.91 -10.91 -0.70
C LEU A 100 2.22 -11.34 -0.03
N SER A 101 2.25 -11.29 1.29
CA SER A 101 3.39 -11.76 2.08
C SER A 101 3.60 -13.26 1.90
N LYS A 102 4.80 -13.66 1.48
CA LYS A 102 5.16 -15.07 1.26
C LYS A 102 5.52 -15.77 2.57
N ASP A 103 6.38 -15.15 3.35
CA ASP A 103 7.02 -15.75 4.53
C ASP A 103 6.90 -14.88 5.78
N LYS A 104 6.78 -13.56 5.62
CA LYS A 104 6.85 -12.61 6.72
C LYS A 104 5.99 -11.38 6.43
N GLY A 105 5.09 -11.06 7.36
CA GLY A 105 4.41 -9.78 7.44
C GLY A 105 5.30 -8.77 8.15
N ARG A 106 5.54 -7.62 7.53
CA ARG A 106 6.48 -6.59 7.98
C ARG A 106 5.79 -5.34 8.49
N ARG A 107 4.47 -5.32 8.43
CA ARG A 107 3.60 -4.26 8.97
C ARG A 107 2.20 -4.76 9.24
N GLN A 108 1.53 -4.15 10.18
CA GLN A 108 0.10 -4.37 10.38
C GLN A 108 -0.69 -3.99 9.12
N GLY A 109 -1.64 -4.82 8.73
CA GLY A 109 -2.46 -4.61 7.53
C GLY A 109 -1.84 -5.10 6.22
N GLU A 110 -0.66 -5.71 6.25
CA GLU A 110 -0.08 -6.34 5.06
C GLU A 110 -0.91 -7.53 4.60
N GLY A 111 -1.15 -7.65 3.27
CA GLY A 111 -1.94 -8.74 2.70
C GLY A 111 -1.21 -10.07 2.81
N VAL A 112 -1.92 -11.13 3.20
CA VAL A 112 -1.36 -12.50 3.31
C VAL A 112 -2.13 -13.51 2.48
N ALA A 113 -3.42 -13.24 2.22
CA ALA A 113 -4.26 -14.05 1.35
C ALA A 113 -5.33 -13.17 0.71
N VAL A 114 -6.03 -13.70 -0.27
CA VAL A 114 -7.18 -13.05 -0.92
C VAL A 114 -8.33 -14.04 -1.05
N GLY A 115 -9.56 -13.53 -0.87
CA GLY A 115 -10.79 -14.23 -1.16
C GLY A 115 -11.55 -13.53 -2.28
N PHE A 116 -12.21 -14.29 -3.13
CA PHE A 116 -13.06 -13.79 -4.21
C PHE A 116 -14.48 -14.32 -4.05
N GLY A 117 -15.46 -13.43 -4.14
CA GLY A 117 -16.87 -13.78 -4.03
C GLY A 117 -17.73 -13.13 -5.12
N GLU A 118 -18.90 -13.71 -5.36
CA GLU A 118 -19.91 -13.19 -6.30
C GLU A 118 -20.45 -11.82 -5.85
N ALA A 119 -20.36 -11.52 -4.56
CA ALA A 119 -20.73 -10.24 -3.97
C ALA A 119 -19.69 -9.84 -2.92
N ARG A 120 -19.64 -8.53 -2.60
CA ARG A 120 -18.69 -7.99 -1.64
C ARG A 120 -18.75 -8.74 -0.29
N GLY A 121 -19.92 -8.86 0.31
CA GLY A 121 -20.09 -9.55 1.59
C GLY A 121 -19.61 -11.00 1.56
N LEU A 122 -19.83 -11.72 0.44
CA LEU A 122 -19.34 -13.09 0.27
C LEU A 122 -17.81 -13.16 0.15
N ALA A 123 -17.18 -12.16 -0.46
CA ALA A 123 -15.73 -12.06 -0.50
C ALA A 123 -15.15 -11.77 0.90
N ASP A 124 -15.78 -10.87 1.65
CA ASP A 124 -15.40 -10.53 3.02
C ASP A 124 -15.56 -11.74 3.96
N ASP A 125 -16.72 -12.44 3.92
CA ASP A 125 -16.97 -13.67 4.67
C ASP A 125 -15.93 -14.75 4.34
N GLY A 126 -15.61 -14.92 3.04
CA GLY A 126 -14.56 -15.84 2.59
C GLY A 126 -13.19 -15.46 3.13
N ALA A 127 -12.84 -14.18 3.14
CA ALA A 127 -11.58 -13.71 3.70
C ALA A 127 -11.50 -13.95 5.23
N GLU A 128 -12.61 -13.77 5.96
CA GLU A 128 -12.69 -14.05 7.41
C GLU A 128 -12.56 -15.55 7.73
N ALA A 129 -12.95 -16.42 6.80
CA ALA A 129 -12.84 -17.86 6.98
C ALA A 129 -11.43 -18.42 6.73
N VAL A 130 -10.50 -17.63 6.19
CA VAL A 130 -9.11 -18.02 6.01
C VAL A 130 -8.40 -18.08 7.35
N ASP A 131 -7.80 -19.21 7.66
CA ASP A 131 -7.02 -19.43 8.90
C ASP A 131 -5.54 -19.14 8.63
N VAL A 132 -4.94 -18.26 9.44
CA VAL A 132 -3.53 -17.88 9.28
C VAL A 132 -2.80 -18.07 10.61
N GLU A 133 -1.77 -18.89 10.59
CA GLU A 133 -0.88 -19.11 11.73
C GLU A 133 0.32 -18.16 11.63
N TYR A 134 0.55 -17.41 12.71
CA TYR A 134 1.65 -16.45 12.80
C TYR A 134 2.59 -16.78 13.95
N ASP A 135 3.89 -16.51 13.72
CA ASP A 135 4.90 -16.46 14.76
C ASP A 135 5.37 -15.01 14.91
N ALA A 136 5.03 -14.40 16.04
CA ALA A 136 5.29 -12.97 16.28
C ALA A 136 6.78 -12.69 16.41
N LEU A 137 7.24 -11.64 15.74
CA LEU A 137 8.62 -11.17 15.76
C LEU A 137 8.71 -9.80 16.46
N PRO A 138 9.90 -9.43 16.97
CA PRO A 138 10.12 -8.09 17.50
C PRO A 138 9.80 -7.01 16.48
N ALA A 139 8.92 -6.08 16.84
CA ALA A 139 8.53 -4.97 15.97
C ALA A 139 9.49 -3.80 16.12
N VAL A 140 9.75 -3.10 15.02
CA VAL A 140 10.54 -1.86 14.99
C VAL A 140 9.57 -0.70 14.78
N LEU A 141 9.33 0.08 15.82
CA LEU A 141 8.32 1.15 15.82
C LEU A 141 8.93 2.55 15.82
N ASP A 142 10.10 2.71 16.43
CA ASP A 142 10.80 3.98 16.50
C ASP A 142 11.91 4.06 15.45
N ILE A 143 12.01 5.19 14.75
CA ILE A 143 12.95 5.38 13.66
C ILE A 143 14.40 5.53 14.15
N GLU A 144 14.62 6.06 15.36
CA GLU A 144 15.97 6.19 15.93
C GLU A 144 16.44 4.85 16.49
N ASP A 145 15.52 4.07 17.10
CA ASP A 145 15.81 2.72 17.56
C ASP A 145 16.09 1.77 16.40
N ALA A 146 15.44 1.97 15.25
CA ALA A 146 15.61 1.15 14.06
C ALA A 146 17.04 1.10 13.53
N VAL A 147 17.83 2.15 13.75
CA VAL A 147 19.21 2.25 13.24
C VAL A 147 20.28 2.01 14.29
N ARG A 148 19.89 1.64 15.52
CA ARG A 148 20.85 1.27 16.59
C ARG A 148 21.47 -0.09 16.32
N ASP A 149 22.68 -0.28 16.84
CA ASP A 149 23.34 -1.57 16.79
C ASP A 149 22.50 -2.65 17.48
N GLY A 150 22.29 -3.77 16.79
CA GLY A 150 21.49 -4.88 17.29
C GLY A 150 19.98 -4.69 17.20
N ALA A 151 19.48 -3.64 16.54
CA ALA A 151 18.07 -3.48 16.27
C ALA A 151 17.52 -4.66 15.44
N PRO A 152 16.29 -5.14 15.72
CA PRO A 152 15.66 -6.13 14.88
C PRO A 152 15.55 -5.64 13.44
N LEU A 153 15.87 -6.51 12.48
CA LEU A 153 15.76 -6.17 11.06
C LEU A 153 14.35 -6.44 10.55
N VAL A 154 13.76 -5.45 9.89
CA VAL A 154 12.48 -5.62 9.18
C VAL A 154 12.70 -6.46 7.92
N HIS A 155 13.82 -6.24 7.23
CA HIS A 155 14.27 -6.95 6.04
C HIS A 155 15.64 -7.55 6.30
N ASP A 156 15.68 -8.84 6.68
CA ASP A 156 16.93 -9.53 7.06
C ASP A 156 17.95 -9.52 5.91
N GLU A 157 17.46 -9.63 4.67
CA GLU A 157 18.27 -9.67 3.45
C GLU A 157 19.04 -8.38 3.19
N LEU A 158 18.58 -7.24 3.72
CA LEU A 158 19.24 -5.95 3.55
C LEU A 158 20.37 -5.72 4.58
N GLY A 159 20.34 -6.46 5.70
CA GLY A 159 21.31 -6.32 6.79
C GLY A 159 21.25 -5.00 7.54
N THR A 160 20.27 -4.16 7.25
CA THR A 160 20.08 -2.85 7.88
C THR A 160 18.64 -2.37 7.72
N ASN A 161 18.16 -1.53 8.64
CA ASN A 161 16.90 -0.81 8.49
C ASN A 161 17.10 0.58 7.84
N ALA A 162 18.34 1.03 7.63
CA ALA A 162 18.65 2.25 6.87
C ALA A 162 18.80 1.90 5.39
N VAL A 163 17.82 2.25 4.58
CA VAL A 163 17.72 1.85 3.17
C VAL A 163 18.31 2.87 2.21
N VAL A 164 18.48 4.10 2.63
CA VAL A 164 19.03 5.19 1.80
C VAL A 164 19.67 6.27 2.66
N HIS A 165 20.76 6.82 2.18
CA HIS A 165 21.33 8.06 2.67
C HIS A 165 21.19 9.12 1.58
N TRP A 166 20.44 10.17 1.88
CA TRP A 166 20.22 11.23 0.92
C TRP A 166 20.62 12.59 1.51
N SER A 167 21.34 13.38 0.73
CA SER A 167 21.67 14.74 1.07
C SER A 167 21.44 15.65 -0.13
N HIS A 168 20.96 16.85 0.11
CA HIS A 168 20.74 17.86 -0.93
C HIS A 168 21.43 19.17 -0.55
N GLY A 169 22.11 19.77 -1.50
CA GLY A 169 22.94 20.94 -1.23
C GLY A 169 24.30 20.57 -0.64
N GLY A 170 25.28 21.41 -0.79
CA GLY A 170 26.66 21.18 -0.38
C GLY A 170 26.91 21.35 1.11
N GLY A 171 26.08 20.78 1.99
CA GLY A 171 26.21 20.94 3.46
C GLY A 171 26.51 22.39 3.84
N GLY A 172 25.68 23.08 4.55
CA GLY A 172 25.85 24.51 4.84
C GLY A 172 27.27 24.83 5.33
N ASP A 173 27.71 26.06 5.15
CA ASP A 173 29.01 26.51 5.65
C ASP A 173 29.04 26.37 7.18
N GLN A 174 29.74 25.34 7.66
CA GLN A 174 29.86 25.03 9.06
C GLN A 174 30.48 26.23 9.84
N SER A 175 31.35 27.01 9.20
CA SER A 175 31.97 28.17 9.80
C SER A 175 30.99 29.30 10.09
N LEU A 176 30.01 29.48 9.21
CA LEU A 176 28.91 30.44 9.42
C LEU A 176 28.01 29.99 10.57
N PHE A 177 27.72 28.70 10.69
CA PHE A 177 26.98 28.18 11.82
C PHE A 177 27.76 28.33 13.12
N GLU A 178 29.05 28.01 13.12
CA GLU A 178 29.92 28.14 14.30
C GLU A 178 30.09 29.57 14.76
N SER A 179 30.16 30.53 13.84
CA SER A 179 30.30 31.96 14.14
C SER A 179 28.96 32.65 14.48
N ALA A 180 27.83 31.98 14.26
CA ALA A 180 26.52 32.58 14.49
C ALA A 180 26.30 32.94 15.97
N PRO A 181 25.86 34.16 16.30
CA PRO A 181 25.67 34.60 17.69
C PRO A 181 24.49 33.89 18.39
N VAL A 182 23.56 33.35 17.62
CA VAL A 182 22.41 32.57 18.12
C VAL A 182 22.37 31.24 17.38
N LYS A 183 22.39 30.14 18.14
CA LYS A 183 22.30 28.78 17.61
C LYS A 183 21.12 28.10 18.26
N LEU A 184 20.27 27.53 17.43
CA LEU A 184 19.08 26.76 17.86
C LEU A 184 19.22 25.32 17.40
N LYS A 185 18.91 24.37 18.28
CA LYS A 185 18.75 22.95 17.95
C LYS A 185 17.31 22.57 18.26
N LEU A 186 16.55 22.23 17.24
CA LEU A 186 15.15 21.88 17.37
C LEU A 186 14.93 20.44 16.87
N ARG A 187 13.98 19.76 17.49
CA ARG A 187 13.48 18.46 17.05
C ARG A 187 12.06 18.65 16.53
N TYR A 188 11.81 18.19 15.32
CA TYR A 188 10.49 18.17 14.71
C TYR A 188 10.09 16.72 14.45
N GLU A 189 8.91 16.35 14.93
CA GLU A 189 8.32 15.03 14.67
C GLU A 189 7.08 15.22 13.82
N ALA A 190 7.09 14.63 12.63
CA ALA A 190 5.92 14.57 11.77
C ALA A 190 5.26 13.20 11.96
N PRO A 191 4.04 13.14 12.52
CA PRO A 191 3.34 11.88 12.68
C PRO A 191 2.94 11.32 11.30
N ARG A 192 2.82 10.00 11.22
CA ARG A 192 2.24 9.37 10.04
C ARG A 192 0.77 9.73 9.97
N THR A 193 0.39 10.42 8.90
CA THR A 193 -0.99 10.80 8.62
C THR A 193 -1.44 10.14 7.32
N THR A 194 -2.70 9.74 7.28
CA THR A 194 -3.33 9.22 6.07
C THR A 194 -4.30 10.27 5.54
N PRO A 195 -4.19 10.71 4.29
CA PRO A 195 -5.20 11.58 3.70
C PRO A 195 -6.51 10.79 3.61
N SER A 196 -7.56 11.33 4.24
CA SER A 196 -8.90 10.73 4.18
C SER A 196 -9.64 11.31 2.98
N ALA A 197 -9.35 10.79 1.80
CA ALA A 197 -10.05 11.18 0.58
C ALA A 197 -11.51 10.71 0.61
N ILE A 198 -12.40 11.46 -0.03
CA ILE A 198 -13.82 11.07 -0.19
C ILE A 198 -13.90 9.76 -1.00
N GLU A 199 -13.10 9.67 -2.06
CA GLU A 199 -12.96 8.41 -2.79
C GLU A 199 -11.97 7.49 -2.09
N PRO A 200 -12.40 6.31 -1.60
CA PRO A 200 -11.50 5.31 -1.05
C PRO A 200 -10.63 4.71 -2.16
N ARG A 201 -9.52 4.10 -1.78
CA ARG A 201 -8.70 3.36 -2.75
C ARG A 201 -9.47 2.15 -3.25
N GLY A 202 -9.56 2.03 -4.56
CA GLY A 202 -10.21 0.91 -5.23
C GLY A 202 -9.51 0.60 -6.55
N ALA A 203 -9.67 -0.61 -7.04
CA ALA A 203 -9.20 -1.01 -8.35
C ALA A 203 -10.23 -1.94 -8.99
N LEU A 204 -10.52 -1.70 -10.25
CA LEU A 204 -11.32 -2.56 -11.08
C LEU A 204 -10.44 -3.05 -12.24
N ALA A 205 -10.32 -4.36 -12.38
CA ALA A 205 -9.55 -5.01 -13.42
C ALA A 205 -10.45 -5.82 -14.34
N SER A 206 -10.32 -5.58 -15.64
CA SER A 206 -11.04 -6.37 -16.64
C SER A 206 -10.02 -6.93 -17.64
N PRO A 207 -9.87 -8.26 -17.73
CA PRO A 207 -9.05 -8.86 -18.77
C PRO A 207 -9.73 -8.71 -20.12
N VAL A 208 -9.02 -8.15 -21.10
CA VAL A 208 -9.49 -8.15 -22.51
C VAL A 208 -8.71 -9.25 -23.21
N PRO A 209 -9.34 -10.37 -23.60
CA PRO A 209 -8.67 -11.39 -24.37
C PRO A 209 -8.22 -10.81 -25.72
N SER A 210 -6.93 -10.72 -25.97
CA SER A 210 -6.42 -10.45 -27.31
C SER A 210 -6.40 -11.75 -28.09
N LEU A 211 -6.76 -11.66 -29.37
CA LEU A 211 -6.85 -12.79 -30.31
C LEU A 211 -5.54 -13.63 -30.28
N GLY A 212 -5.57 -14.76 -29.61
CA GLY A 212 -4.59 -15.83 -29.75
C GLY A 212 -3.51 -16.01 -28.69
N GLU A 213 -3.28 -15.08 -27.79
CA GLU A 213 -2.45 -15.25 -26.60
C GLU A 213 -3.05 -14.49 -25.42
N TYR A 214 -2.98 -15.03 -24.20
CA TYR A 214 -3.45 -14.39 -22.96
C TYR A 214 -2.62 -13.13 -22.59
N ARG A 215 -2.47 -12.22 -23.49
CA ARG A 215 -2.01 -10.86 -23.22
C ARG A 215 -3.23 -9.95 -23.08
N GLY A 216 -3.97 -10.16 -22.01
CA GLY A 216 -5.08 -9.29 -21.68
C GLY A 216 -4.57 -7.89 -21.37
N LYS A 217 -5.19 -6.87 -22.00
CA LYS A 217 -5.02 -5.49 -21.54
C LYS A 217 -5.74 -5.37 -20.21
N LEU A 218 -5.00 -5.25 -19.12
CA LEU A 218 -5.58 -4.89 -17.83
C LEU A 218 -5.95 -3.41 -17.89
N THR A 219 -7.23 -3.08 -17.86
CA THR A 219 -7.67 -1.72 -17.60
C THR A 219 -7.93 -1.61 -16.12
N ALA A 220 -7.03 -1.00 -15.39
CA ALA A 220 -7.22 -0.64 -14.00
C ALA A 220 -7.73 0.80 -13.93
N SER A 221 -8.86 1.01 -13.27
CA SER A 221 -9.33 2.32 -12.86
C SER A 221 -9.15 2.39 -11.35
N GLY A 222 -8.38 3.34 -10.87
CA GLY A 222 -8.10 3.48 -9.45
C GLY A 222 -7.64 4.89 -9.12
N THR A 223 -7.90 5.30 -7.90
CA THR A 223 -7.31 6.49 -7.28
C THR A 223 -5.94 6.15 -6.69
N VAL A 224 -4.97 6.95 -7.04
CA VAL A 224 -3.59 6.84 -6.53
C VAL A 224 -3.46 7.64 -5.23
#